data_09d4d2c3ae9e2049bc69aabdec31465d
#
_entry.id   09d4d2c3ae9e2049bc69aabdec31465d
#
_cell.length_a   1.000
_cell.length_b   1.000
_cell.length_c   1.000
_cell.angle_alpha   90.00
_cell.angle_beta   90.00
_cell.angle_gamma   90.00
#
_symmetry.space_group_name_H-M   'P 1'
#
loop_
_entity.id
_entity.type
_entity.pdbx_description
1 polymer ?
#
loop_
_entity_poly.entity_id
_entity_poly.type
_entity_poly.pdbx_seq_one_letter_code
_entity_poly.pdbx_strand_id
1 'polypeptide(L)'
;MRVGVYVQGSTAKANYKNECFNSRFFAGVMMVRDAIIRLGTDVGYASAATASQYDIILVSITSDCDWWPYITERLSWPKGNYTVIVGGAGVLNVRPFLAFADIFVLGRGEEIVPKIIEAHKNNTRYDSPSVVYSDNFDPESRYEIAQSPCYPYPITIGKDTTYFDTDQGCPNKCLYCSYAWHRKHQGGTDFTYHPIWKSSTPLRGLTMIDILRTKPDPSSLRITAIDGFSERLRFAVNKRITDDMVGEFIQYIGKSSAKPHQIKIYNIVNYPTESHDDWKSFKGVLESADSDCPKRSSPQFSIILHSTPFRPMPCTPVSCWPMKYENVRGEISKVLGASGNAVFYRGNSFFAVESMGTESLSSVILSAIAIRGIESDAQNIVKLCKSKQFWAANTKIKQKTLERYFDTKKLFGSFHPDDLPTNYLQTYVKIRPKKSPLF
;
A
#
# COMPACT_ATOMS: atom_id res chain seq x y z
N MET A 1 26.89 -19.00 -7.26
CA MET A 1 25.48 -18.69 -7.01
C MET A 1 25.20 -17.27 -7.44
N ARG A 2 24.23 -17.04 -8.30
CA ARG A 2 23.84 -15.73 -8.84
C ARG A 2 22.46 -15.35 -8.31
N VAL A 3 22.32 -14.17 -7.77
CA VAL A 3 21.05 -13.65 -7.23
C VAL A 3 20.53 -12.56 -8.17
N GLY A 4 19.24 -12.60 -8.51
CA GLY A 4 18.57 -11.60 -9.33
C GLY A 4 17.49 -10.88 -8.55
N VAL A 5 17.42 -9.56 -8.66
CA VAL A 5 16.25 -8.79 -8.20
C VAL A 5 15.29 -8.65 -9.37
N TYR A 6 14.09 -9.18 -9.22
CA TYR A 6 13.05 -9.05 -10.22
C TYR A 6 12.33 -7.70 -10.10
N VAL A 7 12.17 -7.07 -11.25
CA VAL A 7 11.50 -5.78 -11.36
C VAL A 7 10.20 -5.95 -12.12
N GLN A 8 9.11 -5.67 -11.46
CA GLN A 8 7.76 -5.81 -12.01
C GLN A 8 7.43 -4.78 -13.07
N GLY A 9 6.69 -5.23 -14.08
CA GLY A 9 5.90 -4.39 -14.98
C GLY A 9 6.46 -4.24 -16.39
N SER A 10 5.59 -3.83 -17.28
CA SER A 10 5.84 -3.58 -18.72
C SER A 10 7.01 -2.62 -19.00
N THR A 11 7.50 -1.95 -18.01
CA THR A 11 8.71 -1.14 -18.02
C THR A 11 10.00 -1.95 -18.00
N ALA A 12 9.91 -3.27 -17.85
CA ALA A 12 11.06 -4.17 -18.08
C ALA A 12 11.64 -4.05 -19.50
N LYS A 13 10.89 -3.50 -20.46
CA LYS A 13 11.40 -3.15 -21.79
C LYS A 13 12.26 -1.88 -21.81
N ALA A 14 12.16 -1.05 -20.77
CA ALA A 14 12.92 0.19 -20.69
C ALA A 14 14.23 -0.05 -19.93
N ASN A 15 15.23 -0.45 -20.65
CA ASN A 15 16.65 -0.18 -20.36
C ASN A 15 17.20 -0.61 -18.99
N TYR A 16 17.26 -1.91 -18.72
CA TYR A 16 18.20 -2.45 -17.73
C TYR A 16 19.67 -2.06 -18.03
N LYS A 17 19.98 -1.73 -19.26
CA LYS A 17 21.33 -1.29 -19.67
C LYS A 17 21.75 0.06 -19.12
N ASN A 18 20.83 0.91 -18.69
CA ASN A 18 21.14 2.29 -18.28
C ASN A 18 20.89 2.59 -16.82
N GLU A 19 20.56 1.59 -15.97
CA GLU A 19 20.30 1.78 -14.53
C GLU A 19 19.30 2.92 -14.21
N CYS A 20 18.59 3.42 -15.21
CA CYS A 20 17.51 4.39 -15.06
C CYS A 20 16.27 3.66 -14.59
N PHE A 21 16.16 3.51 -13.29
CA PHE A 21 15.00 2.95 -12.66
C PHE A 21 13.86 3.95 -12.71
N ASN A 22 12.80 3.60 -13.41
CA ASN A 22 11.54 4.25 -13.18
C ASN A 22 11.20 4.12 -11.67
N SER A 23 10.46 5.07 -11.12
CA SER A 23 10.08 5.26 -9.73
C SER A 23 9.40 4.06 -9.02
N ARG A 24 9.47 2.86 -9.60
CA ARG A 24 8.90 1.60 -9.09
C ARG A 24 9.90 0.69 -8.39
N PHE A 25 11.15 1.07 -8.27
CA PHE A 25 12.05 0.37 -7.37
C PHE A 25 11.72 0.76 -5.95
N PHE A 26 11.21 -0.20 -5.25
CA PHE A 26 10.87 0.00 -3.85
C PHE A 26 12.14 -0.05 -3.03
N ALA A 27 12.33 0.95 -2.19
CA ALA A 27 13.48 1.06 -1.32
C ALA A 27 13.76 -0.25 -0.55
N GLY A 28 12.72 -0.96 -0.12
CA GLY A 28 12.86 -2.23 0.61
C GLY A 28 13.67 -3.29 -0.13
N VAL A 29 13.38 -3.55 -1.41
CA VAL A 29 14.16 -4.57 -2.15
C VAL A 29 15.59 -4.09 -2.43
N MET A 30 15.80 -2.80 -2.55
CA MET A 30 17.13 -2.23 -2.73
C MET A 30 17.98 -2.31 -1.45
N MET A 31 17.36 -2.19 -0.26
CA MET A 31 18.02 -2.48 1.01
C MET A 31 18.45 -3.94 1.09
N VAL A 32 17.56 -4.87 0.75
CA VAL A 32 17.87 -6.30 0.69
C VAL A 32 19.02 -6.56 -0.29
N ARG A 33 18.98 -5.97 -1.48
CA ARG A 33 20.04 -6.07 -2.48
C ARG A 33 21.39 -5.58 -1.92
N ASP A 34 21.41 -4.42 -1.31
CA ASP A 34 22.63 -3.84 -0.73
C ASP A 34 23.18 -4.74 0.40
N ALA A 35 22.32 -5.25 1.27
CA ALA A 35 22.70 -6.17 2.33
C ALA A 35 23.38 -7.44 1.78
N ILE A 36 22.87 -7.99 0.67
CA ILE A 36 23.44 -9.18 0.02
C ILE A 36 24.78 -8.86 -0.64
N ILE A 37 24.91 -7.71 -1.30
CA ILE A 37 26.16 -7.27 -1.94
C ILE A 37 27.26 -7.08 -0.89
N ARG A 38 26.94 -6.52 0.28
CA ARG A 38 27.87 -6.37 1.40
C ARG A 38 28.41 -7.69 1.95
N LEU A 39 27.68 -8.78 1.72
CA LEU A 39 28.15 -10.15 2.03
C LEU A 39 28.94 -10.80 0.88
N GLY A 40 29.34 -10.02 -0.13
CA GLY A 40 30.16 -10.50 -1.24
C GLY A 40 29.40 -11.34 -2.26
N THR A 41 28.07 -11.28 -2.31
CA THR A 41 27.27 -11.99 -3.31
C THR A 41 26.93 -11.06 -4.47
N ASP A 42 27.19 -11.50 -5.70
CA ASP A 42 26.81 -10.77 -6.91
C ASP A 42 25.29 -10.76 -7.09
N VAL A 43 24.72 -9.57 -7.26
CA VAL A 43 23.26 -9.38 -7.40
C VAL A 43 22.96 -8.56 -8.64
N GLY A 44 22.39 -9.25 -9.65
CA GLY A 44 21.93 -8.63 -10.89
C GLY A 44 20.42 -8.30 -10.86
N TYR A 45 19.91 -7.96 -12.04
CA TYR A 45 18.48 -7.71 -12.24
C TYR A 45 17.88 -8.82 -13.11
N ALA A 46 16.83 -9.43 -12.59
CA ALA A 46 16.09 -10.49 -13.28
C ALA A 46 14.89 -9.93 -14.05
N SER A 47 14.60 -10.56 -15.17
CA SER A 47 13.38 -10.37 -15.96
C SER A 47 12.82 -11.73 -16.34
N ALA A 48 11.62 -11.76 -16.93
CA ALA A 48 11.07 -13.01 -17.45
C ALA A 48 12.04 -13.73 -18.42
N ALA A 49 12.75 -12.98 -19.26
CA ALA A 49 13.69 -13.56 -20.23
C ALA A 49 15.01 -14.05 -19.61
N THR A 50 15.40 -13.52 -18.45
CA THR A 50 16.69 -13.81 -17.81
C THR A 50 16.59 -14.63 -16.53
N ALA A 51 15.37 -15.00 -16.13
CA ALA A 51 15.12 -15.70 -14.86
C ALA A 51 15.98 -16.98 -14.71
N SER A 52 16.10 -17.77 -15.77
CA SER A 52 16.91 -19.01 -15.77
C SER A 52 18.43 -18.80 -15.63
N GLN A 53 18.91 -17.55 -15.66
CA GLN A 53 20.33 -17.24 -15.45
C GLN A 53 20.70 -17.06 -13.99
N TYR A 54 19.74 -17.11 -13.08
CA TYR A 54 19.92 -16.92 -11.65
C TYR A 54 19.59 -18.19 -10.88
N ASP A 55 20.24 -18.38 -9.74
CA ASP A 55 19.95 -19.45 -8.80
C ASP A 55 18.82 -19.04 -7.84
N ILE A 56 18.79 -17.75 -7.50
CA ILE A 56 17.78 -17.15 -6.62
C ILE A 56 17.24 -15.88 -7.27
N ILE A 57 15.91 -15.70 -7.23
CA ILE A 57 15.23 -14.49 -7.70
C ILE A 57 14.45 -13.87 -6.55
N LEU A 58 14.76 -12.61 -6.26
CA LEU A 58 14.10 -11.80 -5.24
C LEU A 58 12.97 -10.99 -5.86
N VAL A 59 11.77 -11.10 -5.30
CA VAL A 59 10.58 -10.37 -5.76
C VAL A 59 10.04 -9.52 -4.63
N SER A 60 9.79 -8.25 -4.90
CA SER A 60 9.16 -7.33 -3.96
C SER A 60 7.69 -7.14 -4.29
N ILE A 61 6.83 -7.47 -3.33
CA ILE A 61 5.39 -7.19 -3.33
C ILE A 61 5.14 -6.10 -2.29
N THR A 62 5.04 -4.86 -2.73
CA THR A 62 4.91 -3.71 -1.82
C THR A 62 3.46 -3.42 -1.48
N SER A 63 2.56 -3.70 -2.42
CA SER A 63 1.10 -3.60 -2.27
C SER A 63 0.45 -4.95 -2.61
N ASP A 64 -0.71 -5.20 -2.05
CA ASP A 64 -1.57 -6.33 -2.40
C ASP A 64 -1.89 -6.40 -3.91
N CYS A 65 -1.91 -5.27 -4.59
CA CYS A 65 -2.09 -5.22 -6.05
C CYS A 65 -0.87 -5.66 -6.86
N ASP A 66 0.34 -5.68 -6.28
CA ASP A 66 1.57 -6.03 -7.00
C ASP A 66 1.65 -7.54 -7.34
N TRP A 67 0.84 -8.36 -6.68
CA TRP A 67 0.75 -9.78 -6.99
C TRP A 67 0.37 -10.06 -8.44
N TRP A 68 -0.49 -9.24 -9.03
CA TRP A 68 -1.08 -9.53 -10.34
C TRP A 68 -0.11 -9.35 -11.50
N PRO A 69 0.60 -8.22 -11.64
CA PRO A 69 1.64 -8.10 -12.64
C PRO A 69 2.73 -9.17 -12.42
N TYR A 70 3.10 -9.45 -11.18
CA TYR A 70 4.07 -10.50 -10.88
C TYR A 70 3.57 -11.88 -11.37
N ILE A 71 2.39 -12.32 -10.97
CA ILE A 71 1.85 -13.62 -11.37
C ILE A 71 1.70 -13.72 -12.87
N THR A 72 1.17 -12.67 -13.51
CA THR A 72 0.99 -12.65 -14.96
C THR A 72 2.32 -12.86 -15.69
N GLU A 73 3.38 -12.22 -15.26
CA GLU A 73 4.71 -12.40 -15.83
C GLU A 73 5.34 -13.73 -15.40
N ARG A 74 5.18 -14.14 -14.14
CA ARG A 74 5.69 -15.41 -13.59
C ARG A 74 5.22 -16.63 -14.38
N LEU A 75 3.99 -16.60 -14.89
CA LEU A 75 3.43 -17.65 -15.73
C LEU A 75 4.15 -17.81 -17.08
N SER A 76 4.94 -16.82 -17.51
CA SER A 76 5.73 -16.83 -18.74
C SER A 76 7.22 -17.12 -18.52
N TRP A 77 7.67 -17.24 -17.26
CA TRP A 77 9.07 -17.46 -16.98
C TRP A 77 9.52 -18.84 -17.48
N PRO A 78 10.73 -18.97 -18.01
CA PRO A 78 11.25 -20.24 -18.43
C PRO A 78 11.36 -21.20 -17.23
N LYS A 79 11.16 -22.47 -17.48
CA LYS A 79 11.45 -23.50 -16.46
C LYS A 79 12.95 -23.50 -16.16
N GLY A 80 13.30 -23.62 -14.89
CA GLY A 80 14.70 -23.62 -14.44
C GLY A 80 14.79 -24.01 -12.98
N ASN A 81 15.99 -24.32 -12.53
CA ASN A 81 16.30 -24.67 -11.13
C ASN A 81 16.62 -23.42 -10.32
N TYR A 82 15.75 -22.44 -10.32
CA TYR A 82 15.91 -21.22 -9.51
C TYR A 82 14.87 -21.17 -8.40
N THR A 83 15.29 -20.65 -7.26
CA THR A 83 14.42 -20.42 -6.10
C THR A 83 13.87 -19.00 -6.15
N VAL A 84 12.56 -18.85 -6.00
CA VAL A 84 11.88 -17.54 -5.96
C VAL A 84 11.57 -17.18 -4.52
N ILE A 85 12.16 -16.08 -4.06
CA ILE A 85 11.91 -15.52 -2.72
C ILE A 85 11.07 -14.25 -2.88
N VAL A 86 9.88 -14.25 -2.27
CA VAL A 86 8.96 -13.12 -2.31
C VAL A 86 8.89 -12.46 -0.93
N GLY A 87 9.01 -11.15 -0.90
CA GLY A 87 8.90 -10.35 0.32
C GLY A 87 8.27 -8.98 0.07
N GLY A 88 8.16 -8.18 1.12
CA GLY A 88 7.62 -6.83 1.06
C GLY A 88 6.30 -6.65 1.80
N ALA A 89 5.84 -5.41 1.91
CA ALA A 89 4.69 -5.05 2.73
C ALA A 89 3.34 -5.64 2.25
N GLY A 90 3.26 -6.05 0.98
CA GLY A 90 2.07 -6.69 0.40
C GLY A 90 2.04 -8.21 0.61
N VAL A 91 3.07 -8.81 1.23
CA VAL A 91 3.12 -10.24 1.55
C VAL A 91 2.54 -10.46 2.94
N LEU A 92 1.22 -10.39 3.05
CA LEU A 92 0.51 -10.52 4.33
C LEU A 92 -0.33 -11.79 4.43
N ASN A 93 -0.86 -12.25 3.31
CA ASN A 93 -1.55 -13.52 3.17
C ASN A 93 -0.86 -14.33 2.08
N VAL A 94 -0.08 -15.31 2.46
CA VAL A 94 0.68 -16.15 1.53
C VAL A 94 -0.17 -17.26 0.91
N ARG A 95 -1.26 -17.65 1.55
CA ARG A 95 -2.08 -18.82 1.21
C ARG A 95 -2.48 -18.91 -0.26
N PRO A 96 -3.07 -17.89 -0.88
CA PRO A 96 -3.47 -17.99 -2.29
C PRO A 96 -2.28 -17.95 -3.26
N PHE A 97 -1.07 -17.68 -2.76
CA PHE A 97 0.12 -17.42 -3.56
C PHE A 97 1.20 -18.49 -3.45
N LEU A 98 0.98 -19.55 -2.67
CA LEU A 98 1.96 -20.62 -2.44
C LEU A 98 2.48 -21.26 -3.75
N ALA A 99 1.66 -21.34 -4.78
CA ALA A 99 2.04 -21.87 -6.09
C ALA A 99 2.95 -20.96 -6.93
N PHE A 100 3.20 -19.72 -6.50
CA PHE A 100 3.90 -18.70 -7.31
C PHE A 100 5.28 -18.33 -6.78
N ALA A 101 5.65 -18.81 -5.60
CA ALA A 101 6.97 -18.59 -5.01
C ALA A 101 7.37 -19.80 -4.15
N ASP A 102 8.66 -19.97 -3.96
CA ASP A 102 9.21 -21.07 -3.15
C ASP A 102 9.34 -20.67 -1.69
N ILE A 103 9.68 -19.40 -1.45
CA ILE A 103 9.93 -18.85 -0.11
C ILE A 103 9.23 -17.48 0.02
N PHE A 104 8.56 -17.27 1.14
CA PHE A 104 7.97 -15.99 1.50
C PHE A 104 8.66 -15.43 2.74
N VAL A 105 9.03 -14.15 2.70
CA VAL A 105 9.61 -13.42 3.83
C VAL A 105 8.60 -12.41 4.34
N LEU A 106 8.18 -12.59 5.58
CA LEU A 106 7.18 -11.76 6.24
C LEU A 106 7.87 -10.62 7.00
N GLY A 107 7.66 -9.39 6.56
CA GLY A 107 8.24 -8.20 7.20
C GLY A 107 9.56 -7.75 6.56
N ARG A 108 10.53 -7.40 7.41
CA ARG A 108 11.82 -6.85 6.98
C ARG A 108 12.75 -7.95 6.45
N GLY A 109 13.18 -7.80 5.21
CA GLY A 109 13.97 -8.81 4.51
C GLY A 109 15.50 -8.61 4.62
N GLU A 110 15.98 -7.45 5.04
CA GLU A 110 17.37 -7.05 4.98
C GLU A 110 18.29 -7.93 5.83
N GLU A 111 17.77 -8.47 6.93
CA GLU A 111 18.53 -9.38 7.80
C GLU A 111 18.21 -10.85 7.53
N ILE A 112 17.01 -11.16 7.01
CA ILE A 112 16.52 -12.52 6.80
C ILE A 112 16.99 -13.08 5.48
N VAL A 113 16.84 -12.33 4.38
CA VAL A 113 17.18 -12.81 3.04
C VAL A 113 18.66 -13.17 2.92
N PRO A 114 19.64 -12.41 3.47
CA PRO A 114 21.03 -12.85 3.53
C PRO A 114 21.23 -14.20 4.18
N LYS A 115 20.53 -14.50 5.28
CA LYS A 115 20.60 -15.78 5.99
C LYS A 115 20.00 -16.93 5.19
N ILE A 116 18.89 -16.68 4.47
CA ILE A 116 18.30 -17.64 3.53
C ILE A 116 19.31 -17.97 2.42
N ILE A 117 19.96 -16.95 1.87
CA ILE A 117 20.98 -17.13 0.81
C ILE A 117 22.17 -17.93 1.32
N GLU A 118 22.64 -17.68 2.52
CA GLU A 118 23.72 -18.43 3.14
C GLU A 118 23.33 -19.90 3.40
N ALA A 119 22.15 -20.14 3.94
CA ALA A 119 21.60 -21.48 4.11
C ALA A 119 21.49 -22.22 2.76
N HIS A 120 21.01 -21.53 1.73
CA HIS A 120 20.90 -22.10 0.38
C HIS A 120 22.29 -22.48 -0.20
N LYS A 121 23.34 -21.68 0.01
CA LYS A 121 24.72 -22.03 -0.37
C LYS A 121 25.19 -23.32 0.29
N ASN A 122 24.74 -23.57 1.51
CA ASN A 122 25.09 -24.74 2.31
C ASN A 122 24.14 -25.92 2.12
N ASN A 123 23.19 -25.84 1.16
CA ASN A 123 22.13 -26.84 0.95
C ASN A 123 21.30 -27.11 2.21
N THR A 124 21.07 -26.09 3.03
CA THR A 124 20.23 -26.14 4.23
C THR A 124 19.06 -25.18 4.12
N ARG A 125 18.11 -25.23 5.06
CA ARG A 125 17.04 -24.25 5.19
C ARG A 125 17.32 -23.31 6.36
N TYR A 126 16.98 -22.06 6.18
CA TYR A 126 16.97 -21.08 7.27
C TYR A 126 15.62 -21.14 7.98
N ASP A 127 15.60 -21.71 9.16
CA ASP A 127 14.38 -21.80 9.98
C ASP A 127 14.15 -20.49 10.76
N SER A 128 12.99 -19.91 10.55
CA SER A 128 12.57 -18.67 11.20
C SER A 128 11.05 -18.53 11.13
N PRO A 129 10.38 -18.04 12.19
CA PRO A 129 8.94 -17.81 12.18
C PRO A 129 8.50 -16.73 11.17
N SER A 130 9.45 -15.98 10.60
CA SER A 130 9.19 -14.99 9.56
C SER A 130 9.44 -15.48 8.13
N VAL A 131 9.72 -16.79 7.98
CA VAL A 131 9.98 -17.41 6.68
C VAL A 131 8.98 -18.54 6.46
N VAL A 132 8.33 -18.52 5.31
CA VAL A 132 7.37 -19.54 4.90
C VAL A 132 7.90 -20.23 3.64
N TYR A 133 8.09 -21.53 3.71
CA TYR A 133 8.41 -22.37 2.55
C TYR A 133 7.12 -22.93 1.96
N SER A 134 6.92 -22.76 0.66
CA SER A 134 5.67 -23.17 0.00
C SER A 134 5.44 -24.69 0.02
N ASP A 135 6.52 -25.46 -0.01
CA ASP A 135 6.49 -26.94 0.03
C ASP A 135 6.30 -27.52 1.44
N ASN A 136 6.39 -26.68 2.48
CA ASN A 136 6.20 -27.07 3.88
C ASN A 136 5.30 -26.08 4.62
N PHE A 137 4.34 -25.49 3.91
CA PHE A 137 3.38 -24.57 4.52
C PHE A 137 2.43 -25.31 5.44
N ASP A 138 2.37 -24.86 6.69
CA ASP A 138 1.40 -25.33 7.66
C ASP A 138 0.47 -24.17 8.05
N PRO A 139 -0.83 -24.25 7.71
CA PRO A 139 -1.80 -23.19 8.03
C PRO A 139 -2.02 -23.04 9.54
N GLU A 140 -1.65 -24.02 10.36
CA GLU A 140 -1.76 -23.96 11.82
C GLU A 140 -0.49 -23.40 12.49
N SER A 141 0.59 -23.28 11.73
CA SER A 141 1.84 -22.69 12.23
C SER A 141 1.70 -21.21 12.55
N ARG A 142 2.41 -20.79 13.58
CA ARG A 142 2.50 -19.37 13.95
C ARG A 142 3.65 -18.72 13.22
N TYR A 143 3.32 -17.89 12.24
CA TYR A 143 4.29 -17.06 11.56
C TYR A 143 4.39 -15.69 12.23
N GLU A 144 5.55 -15.05 12.18
CA GLU A 144 5.79 -13.75 12.76
C GLU A 144 6.30 -12.76 11.72
N ILE A 145 5.91 -11.49 11.86
CA ILE A 145 6.44 -10.44 10.99
C ILE A 145 7.79 -10.00 11.52
N ALA A 146 8.82 -10.18 10.72
CA ALA A 146 10.18 -9.77 11.08
C ALA A 146 10.25 -8.27 11.37
N GLN A 147 10.84 -7.95 12.50
CA GLN A 147 11.17 -6.59 12.90
C GLN A 147 12.69 -6.46 12.83
N SER A 148 13.17 -5.40 12.21
CA SER A 148 14.58 -5.03 12.27
C SER A 148 14.72 -3.54 12.48
N PRO A 149 15.86 -3.05 12.98
CA PRO A 149 16.17 -1.63 12.99
C PRO A 149 16.09 -1.00 11.61
N CYS A 150 16.01 0.32 11.56
CA CYS A 150 16.17 1.02 10.29
C CYS A 150 17.49 0.65 9.63
N TYR A 151 17.48 0.53 8.31
CA TYR A 151 18.68 0.13 7.57
C TYR A 151 19.76 1.21 7.71
N PRO A 152 20.96 0.85 8.20
CA PRO A 152 21.96 1.84 8.62
C PRO A 152 22.74 2.48 7.48
N TYR A 153 22.51 2.06 6.24
CA TYR A 153 23.25 2.55 5.09
C TYR A 153 22.36 3.28 4.11
N PRO A 154 22.82 4.40 3.53
CA PRO A 154 22.11 5.04 2.43
C PRO A 154 22.14 4.15 1.19
N ILE A 155 21.06 4.12 0.44
CA ILE A 155 20.90 3.34 -0.78
C ILE A 155 20.72 4.26 -1.96
N THR A 156 21.49 4.04 -3.03
CA THR A 156 21.27 4.76 -4.28
C THR A 156 20.24 4.03 -5.14
N ILE A 157 19.18 4.75 -5.49
CA ILE A 157 18.13 4.28 -6.39
C ILE A 157 18.20 5.11 -7.66
N GLY A 158 18.62 4.48 -8.77
CA GLY A 158 18.88 5.18 -10.02
C GLY A 158 20.15 6.03 -9.96
N LYS A 159 20.24 7.03 -10.84
CA LYS A 159 21.45 7.83 -10.97
C LYS A 159 21.64 8.89 -9.88
N ASP A 160 20.52 9.47 -9.40
CA ASP A 160 20.56 10.72 -8.63
C ASP A 160 19.75 10.69 -7.34
N THR A 161 19.13 9.56 -7.00
CA THR A 161 18.28 9.46 -5.82
C THR A 161 18.93 8.60 -4.75
N THR A 162 19.29 9.21 -3.63
CA THR A 162 19.75 8.48 -2.44
C THR A 162 18.60 8.41 -1.45
N TYR A 163 18.31 7.21 -0.99
CA TYR A 163 17.31 6.90 -0.02
C TYR A 163 17.95 6.62 1.34
N PHE A 164 17.32 7.14 2.39
CA PHE A 164 17.74 6.97 3.78
C PHE A 164 16.56 6.40 4.59
N ASP A 165 16.78 5.30 5.30
CA ASP A 165 15.76 4.66 6.16
C ASP A 165 15.74 5.36 7.53
N THR A 166 15.06 6.49 7.60
CA THR A 166 15.09 7.39 8.77
C THR A 166 14.09 7.02 9.85
N ASP A 167 13.00 6.33 9.52
CA ASP A 167 12.01 5.89 10.48
C ASP A 167 11.24 4.65 9.99
N GLN A 168 10.60 3.95 10.89
CA GLN A 168 9.77 2.80 10.60
C GLN A 168 8.46 2.83 11.38
N GLY A 169 7.46 2.15 10.81
CA GLY A 169 6.15 2.08 11.42
C GLY A 169 5.44 3.43 11.44
N CYS A 170 4.33 3.50 12.13
CA CYS A 170 3.56 4.73 12.29
C CYS A 170 2.97 4.82 13.69
N PRO A 171 3.09 5.97 14.39
CA PRO A 171 2.54 6.14 15.73
C PRO A 171 1.01 6.23 15.73
N ASN A 172 0.38 6.56 14.60
CA ASN A 172 -1.06 6.87 14.54
C ASN A 172 -1.97 5.65 14.75
N LYS A 173 -1.47 4.43 14.50
CA LYS A 173 -2.21 3.18 14.76
C LYS A 173 -3.62 3.15 14.16
N CYS A 174 -3.78 3.65 12.92
CA CYS A 174 -5.04 3.53 12.20
C CYS A 174 -5.41 2.05 12.05
N LEU A 175 -6.66 1.68 12.37
CA LEU A 175 -7.05 0.28 12.58
C LEU A 175 -6.98 -0.59 11.31
N TYR A 176 -7.04 0.00 10.12
CA TYR A 176 -6.97 -0.68 8.83
C TYR A 176 -5.54 -0.80 8.27
N CYS A 177 -4.58 -0.08 8.83
CA CYS A 177 -3.28 0.13 8.20
C CYS A 177 -2.25 -0.93 8.62
N SER A 178 -1.90 -1.84 7.72
CA SER A 178 -0.87 -2.85 7.97
C SER A 178 0.46 -2.25 8.40
N TYR A 179 0.87 -1.12 7.81
CA TYR A 179 2.12 -0.45 8.15
C TYR A 179 2.19 -0.03 9.64
N ALA A 180 1.05 0.39 10.20
CA ALA A 180 0.97 0.80 11.60
C ALA A 180 1.00 -0.38 12.58
N TRP A 181 0.51 -1.56 12.17
CA TRP A 181 0.37 -2.72 13.06
C TRP A 181 1.48 -3.75 12.89
N HIS A 182 2.00 -3.90 11.67
CA HIS A 182 3.05 -4.87 11.37
C HIS A 182 4.45 -4.35 11.67
N ARG A 183 4.62 -3.05 11.87
CA ARG A 183 5.91 -2.46 12.16
C ARG A 183 5.89 -1.71 13.48
N LYS A 184 6.87 -2.00 14.32
CA LYS A 184 7.11 -1.20 15.53
C LYS A 184 7.57 0.19 15.09
N HIS A 185 6.90 1.23 15.60
CA HIS A 185 7.37 2.59 15.36
C HIS A 185 8.69 2.81 16.11
N GLN A 186 9.71 3.19 15.38
CA GLN A 186 11.02 3.53 15.91
C GLN A 186 11.70 4.54 14.99
N GLY A 187 12.45 5.46 15.59
CA GLY A 187 13.35 6.34 14.87
C GLY A 187 14.49 5.55 14.24
N GLY A 188 14.99 6.07 13.15
CA GLY A 188 16.11 5.49 12.42
C GLY A 188 17.46 6.09 12.77
N THR A 189 18.44 5.77 11.96
CA THR A 189 19.77 6.33 12.02
C THR A 189 19.74 7.81 11.70
N ASP A 190 20.52 8.61 12.41
CA ASP A 190 20.73 9.99 12.06
C ASP A 190 21.69 10.08 10.86
N PHE A 191 21.17 10.55 9.73
CA PHE A 191 21.94 10.75 8.51
C PHE A 191 22.30 12.22 8.25
N THR A 192 22.06 13.12 9.18
CA THR A 192 22.30 14.57 9.00
C THR A 192 23.76 14.89 8.68
N TYR A 193 24.66 14.02 9.07
CA TYR A 193 26.10 14.10 8.75
C TYR A 193 26.45 13.68 7.31
N HIS A 194 25.50 13.05 6.59
CA HIS A 194 25.80 12.55 5.26
C HIS A 194 25.82 13.68 4.22
N PRO A 195 26.86 13.78 3.35
CA PRO A 195 27.02 14.92 2.42
C PRO A 195 25.85 15.14 1.47
N ILE A 196 25.11 14.09 1.14
CA ILE A 196 23.94 14.14 0.22
C ILE A 196 22.65 14.42 0.98
N TRP A 197 22.66 14.52 2.30
CA TRP A 197 21.48 14.80 3.10
C TRP A 197 20.97 16.23 2.86
N LYS A 198 19.76 16.34 2.34
CA LYS A 198 19.14 17.64 2.00
C LYS A 198 17.94 18.02 2.85
N SER A 199 17.72 17.44 3.97
CA SER A 199 16.50 17.49 4.78
C SER A 199 15.57 16.30 4.55
N SER A 200 14.99 15.81 5.62
CA SER A 200 14.07 14.68 5.56
C SER A 200 12.64 15.14 5.40
N THR A 201 12.01 14.69 4.33
CA THR A 201 10.57 14.52 4.37
C THR A 201 10.31 13.07 4.82
N PRO A 202 9.55 12.83 5.90
CA PRO A 202 9.22 11.47 6.30
C PRO A 202 8.62 10.69 5.13
N LEU A 203 9.05 9.44 4.93
CA LEU A 203 8.52 8.57 3.86
C LEU A 203 7.01 8.38 3.93
N ARG A 204 6.47 8.34 5.14
CA ARG A 204 5.02 8.28 5.37
C ARG A 204 4.28 9.53 4.89
N GLY A 205 5.01 10.55 4.43
CA GLY A 205 4.47 11.88 4.19
C GLY A 205 4.09 12.60 5.50
N LEU A 206 3.90 13.89 5.42
CA LEU A 206 3.37 14.64 6.55
C LEU A 206 1.87 14.33 6.70
N THR A 207 1.47 13.88 7.88
CA THR A 207 0.05 13.79 8.20
C THR A 207 -0.53 15.20 8.33
N MET A 208 -1.84 15.35 8.20
CA MET A 208 -2.50 16.64 8.42
C MET A 208 -2.21 17.19 9.81
N ILE A 209 -2.14 16.33 10.82
CA ILE A 209 -1.75 16.70 12.19
C ILE A 209 -0.32 17.27 12.22
N ASP A 210 0.62 16.62 11.54
CA ASP A 210 2.00 17.09 11.47
C ASP A 210 2.08 18.45 10.78
N ILE A 211 1.34 18.63 9.68
CA ILE A 211 1.29 19.90 8.93
C ILE A 211 0.74 21.03 9.81
N LEU A 212 -0.37 20.78 10.51
CA LEU A 212 -0.98 21.79 11.37
C LEU A 212 -0.09 22.14 12.57
N ARG A 213 0.68 21.18 13.08
CA ARG A 213 1.60 21.41 14.18
C ARG A 213 2.88 22.15 13.76
N THR A 214 3.48 21.75 12.64
CA THR A 214 4.79 22.27 12.20
C THR A 214 4.70 23.47 11.27
N LYS A 215 3.53 23.67 10.67
CA LYS A 215 3.26 24.78 9.73
C LYS A 215 4.36 24.93 8.66
N PRO A 216 4.69 23.86 7.90
CA PRO A 216 5.71 23.94 6.84
C PRO A 216 5.25 24.88 5.75
N ASP A 217 6.15 25.41 4.94
CA ASP A 217 5.78 26.25 3.78
C ASP A 217 4.73 25.54 2.91
N PRO A 218 3.50 26.10 2.77
CA PRO A 218 2.44 25.49 1.98
C PRO A 218 2.84 25.21 0.52
N SER A 219 3.72 26.00 -0.08
CA SER A 219 4.19 25.79 -1.45
C SER A 219 4.94 24.46 -1.63
N SER A 220 5.48 23.92 -0.55
CA SER A 220 6.17 22.62 -0.53
C SER A 220 5.22 21.44 -0.41
N LEU A 221 3.98 21.65 0.06
CA LEU A 221 3.03 20.58 0.29
C LEU A 221 2.52 19.98 -1.02
N ARG A 222 2.50 18.66 -1.09
CA ARG A 222 2.02 17.92 -2.26
C ARG A 222 0.95 16.90 -1.91
N ILE A 223 1.08 16.25 -0.77
CA ILE A 223 0.29 15.08 -0.39
C ILE A 223 -0.02 15.12 1.10
N THR A 224 -1.27 14.79 1.46
CA THR A 224 -1.69 14.42 2.81
C THR A 224 -2.82 13.39 2.74
N ALA A 225 -3.43 13.01 3.88
CA ALA A 225 -4.52 12.04 3.93
C ALA A 225 -5.51 12.36 5.05
N ILE A 226 -6.81 12.22 4.74
CA ILE A 226 -7.90 12.32 5.72
C ILE A 226 -8.48 10.95 6.07
N ASP A 227 -8.50 10.01 5.11
CA ASP A 227 -8.94 8.62 5.25
C ASP A 227 -10.40 8.45 5.77
N GLY A 228 -11.29 9.34 5.37
CA GLY A 228 -12.73 9.30 5.66
C GLY A 228 -13.37 10.68 5.51
N PHE A 229 -14.57 10.75 4.94
CA PHE A 229 -15.24 12.01 4.68
C PHE A 229 -15.68 12.72 5.96
N SER A 230 -16.21 12.01 6.95
CA SER A 230 -16.66 12.59 8.22
C SER A 230 -15.69 12.25 9.37
N GLU A 231 -15.72 13.08 10.39
CA GLU A 231 -15.00 12.82 11.64
C GLU A 231 -15.38 11.46 12.22
N ARG A 232 -16.66 11.09 12.17
CA ARG A 232 -17.17 9.80 12.65
C ARG A 232 -16.44 8.63 11.97
N LEU A 233 -16.29 8.65 10.64
CA LEU A 233 -15.60 7.58 9.90
C LEU A 233 -14.10 7.54 10.24
N ARG A 234 -13.47 8.70 10.34
CA ARG A 234 -12.05 8.80 10.70
C ARG A 234 -11.79 8.25 12.10
N PHE A 235 -12.62 8.63 13.07
CA PHE A 235 -12.50 8.14 14.45
C PHE A 235 -12.81 6.66 14.56
N ALA A 236 -13.77 6.13 13.80
CA ALA A 236 -14.07 4.70 13.80
C ALA A 236 -12.85 3.82 13.44
N VAL A 237 -11.90 4.36 12.68
CA VAL A 237 -10.65 3.67 12.33
C VAL A 237 -9.42 4.25 13.03
N ASN A 238 -9.63 4.97 14.14
CA ASN A 238 -8.56 5.60 14.93
C ASN A 238 -7.70 6.62 14.15
N LYS A 239 -8.24 7.22 13.11
CA LYS A 239 -7.63 8.34 12.40
C LYS A 239 -8.07 9.65 13.07
N ARG A 240 -7.28 10.16 14.00
CA ARG A 240 -7.64 11.28 14.86
C ARG A 240 -7.52 12.64 14.17
N ILE A 241 -8.27 12.84 13.09
CA ILE A 241 -8.39 14.10 12.35
C ILE A 241 -9.83 14.57 12.51
N THR A 242 -10.03 15.73 13.14
CA THR A 242 -11.36 16.34 13.32
C THR A 242 -11.79 17.09 12.06
N ASP A 243 -13.07 17.43 11.98
CA ASP A 243 -13.58 18.29 10.91
C ASP A 243 -12.96 19.70 10.98
N ASP A 244 -12.74 20.23 12.20
CA ASP A 244 -12.05 21.49 12.42
C ASP A 244 -10.61 21.47 11.87
N MET A 245 -9.87 20.38 12.10
CA MET A 245 -8.52 20.24 11.55
C MET A 245 -8.51 20.24 10.02
N VAL A 246 -9.51 19.66 9.38
CA VAL A 246 -9.63 19.69 7.91
C VAL A 246 -9.89 21.12 7.44
N GLY A 247 -10.80 21.82 8.10
CA GLY A 247 -11.08 23.25 7.83
C GLY A 247 -9.85 24.14 8.04
N GLU A 248 -9.17 24.01 9.21
CA GLU A 248 -7.93 24.73 9.51
C GLU A 248 -6.83 24.47 8.47
N PHE A 249 -6.69 23.23 8.01
CA PHE A 249 -5.71 22.87 6.99
C PHE A 249 -6.00 23.60 5.66
N ILE A 250 -7.25 23.64 5.21
CA ILE A 250 -7.64 24.33 3.99
C ILE A 250 -7.38 25.83 4.13
N GLN A 251 -7.76 26.42 5.25
CA GLN A 251 -7.53 27.84 5.54
C GLN A 251 -6.03 28.17 5.64
N TYR A 252 -5.23 27.31 6.26
CA TYR A 252 -3.78 27.47 6.35
C TYR A 252 -3.14 27.59 4.97
N ILE A 253 -3.51 26.70 4.04
CA ILE A 253 -3.05 26.79 2.66
C ILE A 253 -3.59 28.06 2.02
N GLY A 254 -4.86 28.33 2.21
CA GLY A 254 -5.57 29.44 1.61
C GLY A 254 -5.03 30.82 1.98
N LYS A 255 -4.68 31.02 3.22
CA LYS A 255 -4.15 32.31 3.73
C LYS A 255 -2.68 32.55 3.37
N SER A 256 -1.97 31.53 2.93
CA SER A 256 -0.55 31.67 2.55
C SER A 256 -0.37 32.49 1.27
N SER A 257 0.69 33.30 1.25
CA SER A 257 1.12 34.03 0.03
C SER A 257 1.75 33.06 -0.99
N ALA A 258 2.46 32.05 -0.51
CA ALA A 258 3.05 30.98 -1.33
C ALA A 258 2.17 29.72 -1.25
N LYS A 259 1.36 29.50 -2.28
CA LYS A 259 0.42 28.37 -2.33
C LYS A 259 0.93 27.25 -3.20
N PRO A 260 0.64 25.99 -2.87
CA PRO A 260 0.78 24.90 -3.83
C PRO A 260 -0.23 25.13 -4.96
N HIS A 261 0.16 24.87 -6.19
CA HIS A 261 -0.79 24.88 -7.31
C HIS A 261 -1.86 23.81 -7.12
N GLN A 262 -1.46 22.65 -6.61
CA GLN A 262 -2.31 21.50 -6.38
C GLN A 262 -1.83 20.71 -5.16
N ILE A 263 -2.77 20.23 -4.33
CA ILE A 263 -2.48 19.31 -3.24
C ILE A 263 -3.33 18.04 -3.36
N LYS A 264 -2.71 16.89 -3.23
CA LYS A 264 -3.38 15.59 -3.25
C LYS A 264 -3.77 15.18 -1.83
N ILE A 265 -5.05 14.92 -1.61
CA ILE A 265 -5.56 14.40 -0.34
C ILE A 265 -6.06 12.97 -0.58
N TYR A 266 -5.40 12.00 0.06
CA TYR A 266 -5.89 10.63 0.07
C TYR A 266 -7.10 10.51 0.99
N ASN A 267 -8.10 9.79 0.50
CA ASN A 267 -9.33 9.50 1.23
C ASN A 267 -9.71 8.03 1.08
N ILE A 268 -10.48 7.51 2.00
CA ILE A 268 -11.05 6.16 1.94
C ILE A 268 -12.57 6.30 1.82
N VAL A 269 -13.15 5.51 0.92
CA VAL A 269 -14.60 5.39 0.67
C VAL A 269 -15.05 3.95 0.83
N ASN A 270 -16.36 3.73 0.79
CA ASN A 270 -16.94 2.41 0.94
C ASN A 270 -16.66 1.75 2.30
N TYR A 271 -16.57 2.54 3.37
CA TYR A 271 -16.63 1.98 4.70
C TYR A 271 -17.94 1.23 4.92
N PRO A 272 -17.96 0.16 5.71
CA PRO A 272 -19.20 -0.59 5.97
C PRO A 272 -20.37 0.25 6.43
N THR A 273 -20.09 1.32 7.19
CA THR A 273 -21.08 2.22 7.80
C THR A 273 -21.17 3.59 7.11
N GLU A 274 -20.49 3.79 5.98
CA GLU A 274 -20.52 5.07 5.26
C GLU A 274 -21.91 5.35 4.68
N SER A 275 -22.33 6.60 4.77
CA SER A 275 -23.63 7.10 4.32
C SER A 275 -23.53 8.46 3.64
N HIS A 276 -24.63 8.90 3.04
CA HIS A 276 -24.73 10.24 2.45
C HIS A 276 -24.49 11.38 3.46
N ASP A 277 -24.79 11.15 4.74
CA ASP A 277 -24.59 12.18 5.76
C ASP A 277 -23.10 12.42 6.06
N ASP A 278 -22.25 11.41 5.86
CA ASP A 278 -20.80 11.59 5.95
C ASP A 278 -20.28 12.52 4.82
N TRP A 279 -20.83 12.40 3.62
CA TRP A 279 -20.48 13.29 2.50
C TRP A 279 -21.02 14.70 2.68
N LYS A 280 -22.24 14.85 3.25
CA LYS A 280 -22.78 16.18 3.62
C LYS A 280 -21.96 16.84 4.71
N SER A 281 -21.51 16.09 5.72
CA SER A 281 -20.60 16.60 6.76
C SER A 281 -19.34 17.18 6.13
N PHE A 282 -18.69 16.45 5.22
CA PHE A 282 -17.52 16.94 4.51
C PHE A 282 -17.80 18.20 3.69
N LYS A 283 -18.97 18.25 3.00
CA LYS A 283 -19.39 19.45 2.29
C LYS A 283 -19.49 20.67 3.23
N GLY A 284 -20.10 20.49 4.40
CA GLY A 284 -20.19 21.54 5.42
C GLY A 284 -18.81 22.05 5.85
N VAL A 285 -17.83 21.15 6.02
CA VAL A 285 -16.44 21.55 6.31
C VAL A 285 -15.84 22.38 5.17
N LEU A 286 -16.05 21.98 3.91
CA LEU A 286 -15.57 22.73 2.75
C LEU A 286 -16.23 24.13 2.67
N GLU A 287 -17.53 24.20 2.89
CA GLU A 287 -18.29 25.46 2.86
C GLU A 287 -17.86 26.43 3.97
N SER A 288 -17.66 25.91 5.17
CA SER A 288 -17.13 26.69 6.30
C SER A 288 -15.72 27.21 6.02
N ALA A 289 -14.82 26.34 5.56
CA ALA A 289 -13.46 26.76 5.23
C ALA A 289 -13.41 27.78 4.10
N ASP A 290 -14.32 27.71 3.11
CA ASP A 290 -14.40 28.62 1.99
C ASP A 290 -14.98 30.00 2.39
N SER A 291 -15.92 30.02 3.35
CA SER A 291 -16.51 31.28 3.84
C SER A 291 -15.49 32.19 4.51
N ASP A 292 -14.49 31.62 5.16
CA ASP A 292 -13.42 32.31 5.86
C ASP A 292 -12.26 32.75 4.95
N CYS A 293 -12.34 32.38 3.67
CA CYS A 293 -11.34 32.74 2.68
C CYS A 293 -11.76 33.92 1.82
N PRO A 294 -10.81 34.76 1.34
CA PRO A 294 -11.14 35.89 0.48
C PRO A 294 -11.81 35.46 -0.83
N LYS A 295 -12.94 36.06 -1.18
CA LYS A 295 -13.61 35.81 -2.47
C LYS A 295 -12.68 36.17 -3.64
N ARG A 296 -12.62 35.29 -4.63
CA ARG A 296 -11.79 35.46 -5.82
C ARG A 296 -12.55 35.03 -7.08
N SER A 297 -12.17 35.56 -8.22
CA SER A 297 -12.77 35.23 -9.52
C SER A 297 -12.38 33.82 -10.03
N SER A 298 -11.29 33.25 -9.51
CA SER A 298 -10.82 31.93 -9.87
C SER A 298 -10.16 31.21 -8.68
N PRO A 299 -10.20 29.87 -8.63
CA PRO A 299 -9.53 29.11 -7.60
C PRO A 299 -8.03 29.42 -7.53
N GLN A 300 -7.51 29.56 -6.33
CA GLN A 300 -6.10 29.83 -6.09
C GLN A 300 -5.28 28.54 -5.99
N PHE A 301 -5.91 27.44 -5.66
CA PHE A 301 -5.31 26.10 -5.67
C PHE A 301 -6.37 25.03 -5.85
N SER A 302 -5.94 23.84 -6.25
CA SER A 302 -6.80 22.68 -6.39
C SER A 302 -6.50 21.63 -5.33
N ILE A 303 -7.55 21.06 -4.76
CA ILE A 303 -7.49 19.87 -3.93
C ILE A 303 -7.85 18.68 -4.81
N ILE A 304 -6.91 17.75 -4.98
CA ILE A 304 -7.17 16.49 -5.66
C ILE A 304 -7.54 15.46 -4.62
N LEU A 305 -8.82 15.14 -4.54
CA LEU A 305 -9.29 14.09 -3.66
C LEU A 305 -9.10 12.72 -4.32
N HIS A 306 -8.13 11.96 -3.85
CA HIS A 306 -7.87 10.61 -4.32
C HIS A 306 -8.53 9.60 -3.38
N SER A 307 -9.69 9.08 -3.79
CA SER A 307 -10.47 8.14 -2.98
C SER A 307 -10.17 6.70 -3.36
N THR A 308 -9.82 5.90 -2.36
CA THR A 308 -9.62 4.45 -2.49
C THR A 308 -10.69 3.71 -1.70
N PRO A 309 -11.20 2.58 -2.17
CA PRO A 309 -12.11 1.77 -1.38
C PRO A 309 -11.46 1.27 -0.09
N PHE A 310 -12.25 1.17 0.96
CA PHE A 310 -11.82 0.62 2.23
C PHE A 310 -11.33 -0.82 2.05
N ARG A 311 -10.14 -1.09 2.58
CA ARG A 311 -9.49 -2.40 2.55
C ARG A 311 -9.13 -2.80 3.97
N PRO A 312 -9.82 -3.78 4.54
CA PRO A 312 -9.47 -4.34 5.84
C PRO A 312 -8.23 -5.21 5.68
N MET A 313 -7.04 -4.60 5.77
CA MET A 313 -5.78 -5.31 5.56
C MET A 313 -5.63 -6.47 6.54
N PRO A 314 -5.04 -7.60 6.12
CA PRO A 314 -4.76 -8.73 7.00
C PRO A 314 -3.99 -8.28 8.23
N CYS A 315 -4.24 -8.95 9.36
CA CYS A 315 -3.48 -8.72 10.60
C CYS A 315 -3.63 -7.30 11.16
N THR A 316 -4.75 -6.65 10.87
CA THR A 316 -5.16 -5.38 11.46
C THR A 316 -6.42 -5.58 12.30
N PRO A 317 -6.72 -4.69 13.26
CA PRO A 317 -7.91 -4.83 14.11
C PRO A 317 -9.24 -4.92 13.37
N VAL A 318 -9.33 -4.34 12.17
CA VAL A 318 -10.55 -4.36 11.34
C VAL A 318 -10.46 -5.35 10.18
N SER A 319 -9.54 -6.29 10.20
CA SER A 319 -9.35 -7.28 9.13
C SER A 319 -10.61 -8.11 8.82
N CYS A 320 -11.48 -8.29 9.79
CA CYS A 320 -12.77 -8.98 9.63
C CYS A 320 -13.90 -8.10 9.07
N TRP A 321 -13.71 -6.78 8.97
CA TRP A 321 -14.76 -5.91 8.46
C TRP A 321 -15.07 -6.21 6.99
N PRO A 322 -16.35 -6.12 6.55
CA PRO A 322 -16.71 -6.38 5.17
C PRO A 322 -16.05 -5.36 4.23
N MET A 323 -15.68 -5.82 3.05
CA MET A 323 -15.31 -4.97 1.93
C MET A 323 -16.54 -4.69 1.07
N LYS A 324 -16.67 -3.44 0.64
CA LYS A 324 -17.66 -3.05 -0.37
C LYS A 324 -16.95 -2.47 -1.57
N TYR A 325 -17.56 -2.62 -2.74
CA TYR A 325 -17.21 -1.83 -3.89
C TYR A 325 -18.47 -1.28 -4.51
N GLU A 326 -18.68 -0.02 -4.32
CA GLU A 326 -19.71 0.77 -4.98
C GLU A 326 -19.05 1.93 -5.71
N ASN A 327 -19.52 2.22 -6.91
CA ASN A 327 -19.04 3.41 -7.60
C ASN A 327 -19.77 4.65 -7.07
N VAL A 328 -19.34 5.08 -5.91
CA VAL A 328 -19.94 6.23 -5.19
C VAL A 328 -19.56 7.59 -5.78
N ARG A 329 -18.70 7.63 -6.80
CA ARG A 329 -18.21 8.89 -7.38
C ARG A 329 -19.34 9.82 -7.81
N GLY A 330 -20.34 9.30 -8.53
CA GLY A 330 -21.46 10.10 -9.02
C GLY A 330 -22.33 10.64 -7.89
N GLU A 331 -22.51 9.87 -6.83
CA GLU A 331 -23.30 10.27 -5.67
C GLU A 331 -22.58 11.32 -4.81
N ILE A 332 -21.31 11.10 -4.52
CA ILE A 332 -20.44 12.09 -3.85
C ILE A 332 -20.46 13.38 -4.65
N SER A 333 -20.29 13.32 -5.96
CA SER A 333 -20.33 14.48 -6.86
C SER A 333 -21.62 15.27 -6.71
N LYS A 334 -22.77 14.62 -6.69
CA LYS A 334 -24.06 15.28 -6.48
C LYS A 334 -24.15 15.95 -5.11
N VAL A 335 -23.71 15.29 -4.06
CA VAL A 335 -23.73 15.83 -2.69
C VAL A 335 -22.82 17.05 -2.57
N LEU A 336 -21.63 17.00 -3.14
CA LEU A 336 -20.67 18.11 -3.09
C LEU A 336 -21.03 19.27 -4.03
N GLY A 337 -22.09 19.11 -4.86
CA GLY A 337 -22.55 20.18 -5.75
C GLY A 337 -21.68 20.34 -7.00
N ALA A 338 -21.21 19.23 -7.56
CA ALA A 338 -20.33 19.23 -8.74
C ALA A 338 -20.95 19.96 -9.94
N SER A 339 -20.16 20.79 -10.57
CA SER A 339 -20.43 21.37 -11.87
C SER A 339 -19.56 20.68 -12.93
N GLY A 340 -20.08 19.60 -13.54
CA GLY A 340 -19.39 18.87 -14.59
C GLY A 340 -18.56 17.68 -14.11
N ASN A 341 -17.84 17.02 -15.03
CA ASN A 341 -17.19 15.72 -14.78
C ASN A 341 -15.87 15.77 -13.99
N ALA A 342 -15.27 16.95 -13.82
CA ALA A 342 -13.93 17.09 -13.27
C ALA A 342 -13.87 17.85 -11.93
N VAL A 343 -14.84 18.70 -11.64
CA VAL A 343 -14.86 19.54 -10.44
C VAL A 343 -15.97 19.07 -9.51
N PHE A 344 -15.61 18.61 -8.33
CA PHE A 344 -16.54 18.09 -7.32
C PHE A 344 -17.12 19.16 -6.43
N TYR A 345 -16.33 20.18 -6.13
CA TYR A 345 -16.74 21.31 -5.31
C TYR A 345 -16.07 22.57 -5.85
N ARG A 346 -16.87 23.60 -6.05
CA ARG A 346 -16.39 24.95 -6.34
C ARG A 346 -17.19 25.90 -5.46
N GLY A 347 -16.58 26.32 -4.37
CA GLY A 347 -17.19 27.30 -3.47
C GLY A 347 -17.11 28.73 -4.03
N ASN A 348 -16.88 29.69 -3.16
CA ASN A 348 -16.72 31.10 -3.49
C ASN A 348 -15.44 31.41 -4.30
N SER A 349 -14.90 30.44 -5.00
CA SER A 349 -13.78 30.54 -5.95
C SER A 349 -12.38 30.57 -5.35
N PHE A 350 -12.21 30.25 -4.07
CA PHE A 350 -10.89 30.24 -3.45
C PHE A 350 -10.12 28.94 -3.73
N PHE A 351 -10.79 27.80 -3.65
CA PHE A 351 -10.24 26.50 -4.04
C PHE A 351 -11.26 25.67 -4.80
N ALA A 352 -10.79 24.70 -5.54
CA ALA A 352 -11.61 23.68 -6.17
C ALA A 352 -11.22 22.28 -5.64
N VAL A 353 -12.22 21.42 -5.40
CA VAL A 353 -11.97 20.01 -5.13
C VAL A 353 -12.22 19.23 -6.41
N GLU A 354 -11.18 18.60 -6.91
CA GLU A 354 -11.21 17.74 -8.07
C GLU A 354 -11.02 16.30 -7.61
N SER A 355 -11.82 15.37 -8.12
CA SER A 355 -11.60 13.96 -7.88
C SER A 355 -10.72 13.39 -8.96
N MET A 356 -9.61 12.86 -8.58
CA MET A 356 -8.93 11.85 -9.36
C MET A 356 -9.57 10.50 -9.10
N GLY A 357 -9.76 9.74 -10.15
CA GLY A 357 -10.50 8.49 -10.14
C GLY A 357 -10.31 7.60 -8.92
N THR A 358 -11.36 6.95 -8.56
CA THR A 358 -11.34 5.79 -7.67
C THR A 358 -10.54 4.66 -8.32
N GLU A 359 -9.98 3.78 -7.51
CA GLU A 359 -9.37 2.56 -8.03
C GLU A 359 -10.35 1.75 -8.89
N SER A 360 -9.82 1.05 -9.87
CA SER A 360 -10.66 0.23 -10.74
C SER A 360 -11.26 -0.94 -9.96
N LEU A 361 -12.45 -1.38 -10.37
CA LEU A 361 -13.06 -2.61 -9.81
C LEU A 361 -12.09 -3.79 -9.85
N SER A 362 -11.27 -3.90 -10.88
CA SER A 362 -10.25 -4.93 -10.97
C SER A 362 -9.27 -4.88 -9.80
N SER A 363 -8.75 -3.68 -9.46
CA SER A 363 -7.82 -3.51 -8.34
C SER A 363 -8.46 -3.94 -7.02
N VAL A 364 -9.73 -3.59 -6.80
CA VAL A 364 -10.46 -3.97 -5.58
C VAL A 364 -10.65 -5.48 -5.48
N ILE A 365 -11.06 -6.13 -6.58
CA ILE A 365 -11.20 -7.58 -6.66
C ILE A 365 -9.87 -8.27 -6.33
N LEU A 366 -8.82 -7.80 -6.97
CA LEU A 366 -7.49 -8.36 -6.80
C LEU A 366 -7.01 -8.19 -5.35
N SER A 367 -7.25 -7.03 -4.76
CA SER A 367 -7.00 -6.82 -3.32
C SER A 367 -7.79 -7.78 -2.45
N ALA A 368 -9.07 -7.99 -2.72
CA ALA A 368 -9.91 -8.90 -1.93
C ALA A 368 -9.36 -10.33 -1.95
N ILE A 369 -8.92 -10.81 -3.11
CA ILE A 369 -8.29 -12.13 -3.25
C ILE A 369 -6.95 -12.16 -2.47
N ALA A 370 -6.13 -11.14 -2.60
CA ALA A 370 -4.84 -11.07 -1.90
C ALA A 370 -5.01 -11.03 -0.38
N ILE A 371 -6.08 -10.40 0.11
CA ILE A 371 -6.37 -10.29 1.54
C ILE A 371 -7.02 -11.56 2.10
N ARG A 372 -7.93 -12.18 1.35
CA ARG A 372 -8.85 -13.22 1.86
C ARG A 372 -8.82 -14.54 1.10
N GLY A 373 -8.03 -14.65 0.05
CA GLY A 373 -7.88 -15.88 -0.70
C GLY A 373 -7.24 -16.99 0.12
N ILE A 374 -7.50 -18.22 -0.27
CA ILE A 374 -6.97 -19.45 0.34
C ILE A 374 -6.18 -20.28 -0.70
N GLU A 375 -5.58 -21.37 -0.27
CA GLU A 375 -4.71 -22.20 -1.12
C GLU A 375 -5.43 -22.71 -2.39
N SER A 376 -6.69 -23.11 -2.26
CA SER A 376 -7.49 -23.59 -3.40
C SER A 376 -7.77 -22.53 -4.47
N ASP A 377 -7.54 -21.27 -4.17
CA ASP A 377 -7.76 -20.16 -5.12
C ASP A 377 -6.63 -20.04 -6.16
N ALA A 378 -5.48 -20.67 -5.95
CA ALA A 378 -4.31 -20.53 -6.83
C ALA A 378 -4.62 -20.80 -8.31
N GLN A 379 -5.37 -21.87 -8.60
CA GLN A 379 -5.76 -22.20 -9.98
C GLN A 379 -6.74 -21.17 -10.57
N ASN A 380 -7.65 -20.65 -9.77
CA ASN A 380 -8.60 -19.63 -10.18
C ASN A 380 -7.91 -18.28 -10.42
N ILE A 381 -6.90 -17.97 -9.63
CA ILE A 381 -6.00 -16.83 -9.87
C ILE A 381 -5.35 -16.93 -11.26
N VAL A 382 -4.79 -18.10 -11.61
CA VAL A 382 -4.21 -18.32 -12.95
C VAL A 382 -5.23 -18.10 -14.07
N LYS A 383 -6.46 -18.64 -13.90
CA LYS A 383 -7.55 -18.44 -14.88
C LYS A 383 -7.90 -16.96 -15.02
N LEU A 384 -7.98 -16.24 -13.91
CA LEU A 384 -8.29 -14.81 -13.89
C LEU A 384 -7.19 -13.99 -14.58
N CYS A 385 -5.92 -14.26 -14.28
CA CYS A 385 -4.78 -13.57 -14.92
C CYS A 385 -4.77 -13.76 -16.45
N LYS A 386 -5.17 -14.93 -16.93
CA LYS A 386 -5.26 -15.25 -18.37
C LYS A 386 -6.54 -14.75 -19.03
N SER A 387 -7.53 -14.27 -18.29
CA SER A 387 -8.84 -13.89 -18.82
C SER A 387 -8.80 -12.51 -19.47
N LYS A 388 -8.87 -12.48 -20.82
CA LYS A 388 -9.04 -11.24 -21.55
C LYS A 388 -10.32 -10.47 -21.16
N GLN A 389 -11.37 -11.18 -20.74
CA GLN A 389 -12.65 -10.58 -20.31
C GLN A 389 -12.51 -9.84 -18.99
N PHE A 390 -11.72 -10.37 -18.05
CA PHE A 390 -11.48 -9.70 -16.77
C PHE A 390 -10.72 -8.38 -16.95
N TRP A 391 -9.78 -8.33 -17.89
CA TRP A 391 -9.00 -7.12 -18.17
C TRP A 391 -9.72 -6.14 -19.10
N ALA A 392 -10.88 -6.53 -19.65
CA ALA A 392 -11.71 -5.62 -20.43
C ALA A 392 -12.28 -4.47 -19.58
N ALA A 393 -12.63 -3.36 -20.23
CA ALA A 393 -13.11 -2.16 -19.52
C ALA A 393 -14.51 -2.32 -18.87
N ASN A 394 -15.31 -3.29 -19.31
CA ASN A 394 -16.70 -3.43 -18.90
C ASN A 394 -16.84 -4.06 -17.49
N THR A 395 -17.35 -3.27 -16.55
CA THR A 395 -17.54 -3.68 -15.14
C THR A 395 -18.44 -4.92 -14.98
N LYS A 396 -19.53 -5.04 -15.76
CA LYS A 396 -20.44 -6.20 -15.68
C LYS A 396 -19.75 -7.49 -16.13
N ILE A 397 -18.90 -7.42 -17.16
CA ILE A 397 -18.14 -8.58 -17.64
C ILE A 397 -17.11 -9.00 -16.58
N LYS A 398 -16.43 -8.04 -15.95
CA LYS A 398 -15.49 -8.32 -14.85
C LYS A 398 -16.15 -9.02 -13.70
N GLN A 399 -17.30 -8.51 -13.27
CA GLN A 399 -18.06 -9.09 -12.17
C GLN A 399 -18.51 -10.52 -12.48
N LYS A 400 -19.11 -10.76 -13.65
CA LYS A 400 -19.48 -12.12 -14.09
C LYS A 400 -18.28 -13.07 -14.18
N THR A 401 -17.12 -12.56 -14.60
CA THR A 401 -15.89 -13.36 -14.68
C THR A 401 -15.39 -13.72 -13.28
N LEU A 402 -15.46 -12.79 -12.33
CA LEU A 402 -15.12 -13.03 -10.94
C LEU A 402 -16.03 -14.10 -10.32
N GLU A 403 -17.35 -13.94 -10.43
CA GLU A 403 -18.38 -14.85 -9.91
C GLU A 403 -18.25 -16.28 -10.46
N ARG A 404 -17.65 -16.44 -11.63
CA ARG A 404 -17.35 -17.75 -12.23
C ARG A 404 -16.24 -18.51 -11.51
N TYR A 405 -15.28 -17.79 -10.95
CA TYR A 405 -14.07 -18.38 -10.39
C TYR A 405 -13.99 -18.31 -8.87
N PHE A 406 -14.69 -17.36 -8.25
CA PHE A 406 -14.59 -17.11 -6.82
C PHE A 406 -15.96 -16.98 -6.17
N ASP A 407 -16.04 -17.40 -4.92
CA ASP A 407 -17.18 -17.07 -4.07
C ASP A 407 -17.07 -15.61 -3.63
N THR A 408 -17.79 -14.75 -4.34
CA THR A 408 -17.78 -13.31 -4.10
C THR A 408 -18.34 -12.93 -2.72
N LYS A 409 -19.25 -13.76 -2.15
CA LYS A 409 -19.75 -13.52 -0.79
C LYS A 409 -18.65 -13.72 0.24
N LYS A 410 -17.78 -14.71 0.07
CA LYS A 410 -16.61 -14.88 0.92
C LYS A 410 -15.58 -13.76 0.75
N LEU A 411 -15.36 -13.29 -0.47
CA LEU A 411 -14.39 -12.23 -0.71
C LEU A 411 -14.84 -10.85 -0.19
N PHE A 412 -16.12 -10.52 -0.34
CA PHE A 412 -16.63 -9.17 -0.07
C PHE A 412 -17.62 -9.10 1.08
N GLY A 413 -18.30 -10.22 1.42
CA GLY A 413 -19.38 -10.26 2.40
C GLY A 413 -18.92 -10.05 3.84
N SER A 414 -19.89 -10.09 4.75
CA SER A 414 -19.62 -10.10 6.18
C SER A 414 -18.97 -11.42 6.56
N PHE A 415 -17.67 -11.39 6.77
CA PHE A 415 -17.00 -12.50 7.44
C PHE A 415 -17.35 -12.46 8.92
N HIS A 416 -17.90 -13.54 9.44
CA HIS A 416 -17.86 -13.76 10.87
C HIS A 416 -16.38 -13.97 11.26
N PRO A 417 -15.92 -13.44 12.42
CA PRO A 417 -14.55 -13.70 12.88
C PRO A 417 -14.18 -15.19 12.92
N ASP A 418 -15.20 -16.05 13.12
CA ASP A 418 -15.04 -17.51 13.15
C ASP A 418 -14.88 -18.14 11.76
N ASP A 419 -15.21 -17.43 10.67
CA ASP A 419 -15.03 -17.92 9.30
C ASP A 419 -13.58 -17.75 8.79
N LEU A 420 -12.79 -16.92 9.47
CA LEU A 420 -11.35 -16.87 9.23
C LEU A 420 -10.72 -17.97 10.08
N PRO A 421 -9.79 -18.76 9.53
CA PRO A 421 -9.05 -19.73 10.35
C PRO A 421 -8.54 -18.99 11.60
N THR A 422 -9.05 -19.36 12.76
CA THR A 422 -8.77 -18.71 14.04
C THR A 422 -7.28 -18.54 14.30
N ASN A 423 -6.48 -19.42 13.76
CA ASN A 423 -5.04 -19.42 13.85
C ASN A 423 -4.37 -18.32 13.00
N TYR A 424 -4.97 -17.93 11.90
CA TYR A 424 -4.43 -16.86 11.05
C TYR A 424 -4.54 -15.49 11.74
N LEU A 425 -5.62 -15.25 12.49
CA LEU A 425 -5.79 -14.06 13.31
C LEU A 425 -4.98 -14.12 14.61
N GLN A 426 -4.87 -15.29 15.25
CA GLN A 426 -4.11 -15.46 16.50
C GLN A 426 -2.60 -15.36 16.30
N THR A 427 -2.11 -15.72 15.14
CA THR A 427 -0.69 -15.67 14.80
C THR A 427 -0.14 -14.25 14.81
N TYR A 428 -0.96 -13.28 14.42
CA TYR A 428 -0.55 -11.91 14.29
C TYR A 428 -0.98 -10.99 15.43
N VAL A 429 -1.85 -11.43 16.34
CA VAL A 429 -2.39 -10.60 17.44
C VAL A 429 -1.72 -10.96 18.78
N LYS A 430 -0.40 -11.09 18.82
CA LYS A 430 0.31 -10.93 20.11
C LYS A 430 0.50 -9.45 20.51
N ILE A 431 0.12 -8.53 19.69
CA ILE A 431 -0.05 -7.13 20.11
C ILE A 431 -1.49 -7.01 20.59
N ARG A 432 -1.74 -7.41 21.85
CA ARG A 432 -3.00 -7.03 22.50
C ARG A 432 -3.11 -5.50 22.41
N PRO A 433 -4.11 -4.94 21.73
CA PRO A 433 -4.41 -3.54 21.93
C PRO A 433 -4.71 -3.38 23.42
N LYS A 434 -4.00 -2.48 24.09
CA LYS A 434 -4.55 -1.92 25.33
C LYS A 434 -5.96 -1.51 24.99
N LYS A 435 -6.94 -2.03 25.72
CA LYS A 435 -8.38 -1.85 25.48
C LYS A 435 -8.64 -0.48 24.88
N SER A 436 -9.15 -0.46 23.64
CA SER A 436 -9.64 0.77 23.05
C SER A 436 -10.76 1.30 23.96
N PRO A 437 -10.76 2.58 24.33
CA PRO A 437 -11.84 3.14 25.13
C PRO A 437 -13.15 3.32 24.37
N LEU A 438 -13.33 2.65 23.23
CA LEU A 438 -14.46 2.82 22.32
C LEU A 438 -15.27 1.52 22.07
N PHE A 439 -15.29 0.60 23.07
CA PHE A 439 -16.32 -0.44 23.16
C PHE A 439 -16.78 -0.55 24.59
#